data_de8e33d0d80116fe49aff1b01812024d
#
_entry.id   de8e33d0d80116fe49aff1b01812024d
#
_cell.length_a   1.000
_cell.length_b   1.000
_cell.length_c   1.000
_cell.angle_alpha   90.00
_cell.angle_beta   90.00
_cell.angle_gamma   90.00
#
_symmetry.space_group_name_H-M   'P 1'
#
loop_
_entity.id
_entity.type
_entity.pdbx_description
1 polymer ?
#
loop_
_entity_poly.entity_id
_entity_poly.type
_entity_poly.pdbx_seq_one_letter_code
_entity_poly.pdbx_strand_id
1 'polypeptide(L)'
;MSIESGAEETMTMRPDPTLHATAKLAMQAPPEKFAYTVMLSPDFSQPDGLAVVNVDAGSTSFGKIVHTVIMPNKGDEFHHFGWNACSSALSPLGGHAFLERRYLIIPGIRSSRIYVIDTKPDPTKSKIHKIIEPEEVFAKTGYSRPHTIHCGPEGIYVSTLGGGGKDGTSGPPGIFIMDCETFDVLGRYEMDRGPQELHYDFWWNLPRDYMVSSEWGLPPQFENGLVPADLLSNKYGHRLHFWNLRERRNVQTIDLGRQSSDGARGPSGT
;
A
#
# COMPACT_ATOMS: atom_id res chain seq x y z
N MET A 1 53.18 -7.58 27.28
CA MET A 1 52.08 -6.71 26.84
C MET A 1 51.34 -7.47 25.78
N SER A 2 50.31 -8.21 26.19
CA SER A 2 49.51 -9.09 25.30
C SER A 2 48.38 -8.27 24.74
N ILE A 3 48.30 -8.17 23.42
CA ILE A 3 47.19 -7.53 22.70
C ILE A 3 46.12 -8.61 22.59
N GLU A 4 45.06 -8.47 23.36
CA GLU A 4 43.84 -9.26 23.16
C GLU A 4 43.17 -8.81 21.86
N SER A 5 43.10 -9.71 20.90
CA SER A 5 42.33 -9.53 19.68
C SER A 5 40.83 -9.63 20.04
N GLY A 6 40.17 -8.49 20.14
CA GLY A 6 38.71 -8.47 20.18
C GLY A 6 38.17 -9.08 18.91
N ALA A 7 37.50 -10.22 19.03
CA ALA A 7 36.70 -10.77 17.94
C ALA A 7 35.57 -9.79 17.69
N GLU A 8 35.57 -9.11 16.55
CA GLU A 8 34.41 -8.46 16.01
C GLU A 8 33.33 -9.55 15.79
N GLU A 9 32.33 -9.59 16.66
CA GLU A 9 31.10 -10.32 16.40
C GLU A 9 30.49 -9.71 15.15
N THR A 10 30.70 -10.36 14.04
CA THR A 10 29.90 -10.10 12.82
C THR A 10 28.43 -10.39 13.17
N MET A 11 27.67 -9.37 13.48
CA MET A 11 26.22 -9.46 13.59
C MET A 11 25.69 -9.98 12.26
N THR A 12 25.43 -11.28 12.18
CA THR A 12 24.73 -11.87 11.05
C THR A 12 23.28 -11.35 11.11
N MET A 13 22.97 -10.37 10.30
CA MET A 13 21.62 -9.85 10.16
C MET A 13 20.70 -10.99 9.70
N ARG A 14 19.80 -11.41 10.59
CA ARG A 14 18.81 -12.45 10.29
C ARG A 14 17.52 -11.77 9.84
N PRO A 15 16.85 -12.32 8.81
CA PRO A 15 15.52 -11.87 8.45
C PRO A 15 14.55 -11.96 9.64
N ASP A 16 13.55 -11.07 9.66
CA ASP A 16 12.46 -11.17 10.60
C ASP A 16 11.79 -12.55 10.45
N PRO A 17 11.55 -13.29 11.54
CA PRO A 17 11.01 -14.65 11.49
C PRO A 17 9.59 -14.73 10.92
N THR A 18 8.92 -13.59 10.76
CA THR A 18 7.59 -13.50 10.15
C THR A 18 7.64 -13.25 8.63
N LEU A 19 8.84 -13.07 8.05
CA LEU A 19 9.03 -12.96 6.61
C LEU A 19 9.29 -14.35 6.01
N HIS A 20 8.52 -14.74 5.02
CA HIS A 20 8.56 -16.07 4.42
C HIS A 20 8.87 -16.00 2.94
N ALA A 21 9.88 -16.76 2.48
CA ALA A 21 10.29 -16.79 1.08
C ALA A 21 9.23 -17.38 0.14
N THR A 22 8.32 -18.20 0.66
CA THR A 22 7.24 -18.82 -0.12
C THR A 22 5.95 -18.92 0.69
N ALA A 23 4.82 -18.99 0.02
CA ALA A 23 3.52 -19.23 0.65
C ALA A 23 3.50 -20.56 1.45
N LYS A 24 4.19 -21.60 0.95
CA LYS A 24 4.30 -22.88 1.65
C LYS A 24 5.00 -22.76 3.00
N LEU A 25 6.04 -21.93 3.10
CA LEU A 25 6.72 -21.66 4.37
C LEU A 25 5.82 -20.84 5.30
N ALA A 26 5.10 -19.85 4.76
CA ALA A 26 4.15 -19.07 5.54
C ALA A 26 3.04 -19.92 6.16
N MET A 27 2.54 -20.94 5.43
CA MET A 27 1.54 -21.88 5.94
C MET A 27 2.06 -22.77 7.09
N GLN A 28 3.37 -22.89 7.26
CA GLN A 28 4.00 -23.66 8.34
C GLN A 28 4.32 -22.80 9.57
N ALA A 29 4.12 -21.48 9.47
CA ALA A 29 4.36 -20.56 10.57
C ALA A 29 3.33 -20.76 11.70
N PRO A 30 3.70 -20.44 12.95
CA PRO A 30 2.72 -20.40 14.04
C PRO A 30 1.58 -19.44 13.70
N PRO A 31 0.33 -19.76 14.10
CA PRO A 31 -0.79 -18.85 13.92
C PRO A 31 -0.53 -17.48 14.55
N GLU A 32 -0.93 -16.43 13.86
CA GLU A 32 -0.92 -15.08 14.43
C GLU A 32 -1.93 -14.98 15.58
N LYS A 33 -1.59 -14.22 16.59
CA LYS A 33 -2.43 -14.03 17.78
C LYS A 33 -3.27 -12.76 17.74
N PHE A 34 -2.89 -11.84 16.88
CA PHE A 34 -3.56 -10.55 16.74
C PHE A 34 -3.84 -10.26 15.26
N ALA A 35 -5.00 -9.69 15.01
CA ALA A 35 -5.36 -9.08 13.73
C ALA A 35 -5.55 -7.58 13.92
N TYR A 36 -5.30 -6.83 12.86
CA TYR A 36 -5.52 -5.39 12.84
C TYR A 36 -6.66 -5.09 11.87
N THR A 37 -7.51 -4.14 12.23
CA THR A 37 -8.57 -3.64 11.35
C THR A 37 -8.74 -2.14 11.54
N VAL A 38 -9.01 -1.44 10.45
CA VAL A 38 -9.36 -0.02 10.53
C VAL A 38 -10.77 0.15 11.06
N MET A 39 -10.99 1.26 11.75
CA MET A 39 -12.30 1.72 12.22
C MET A 39 -12.59 3.04 11.54
N LEU A 40 -13.71 3.12 10.85
CA LEU A 40 -14.13 4.29 10.10
C LEU A 40 -15.24 5.05 10.82
N SER A 41 -15.20 6.37 10.74
CA SER A 41 -16.32 7.24 11.10
C SER A 41 -17.18 7.49 9.86
N PRO A 42 -18.40 6.91 9.76
CA PRO A 42 -19.18 6.97 8.53
C PRO A 42 -19.60 8.37 8.10
N ASP A 43 -19.69 9.29 9.04
CA ASP A 43 -20.10 10.68 8.86
C ASP A 43 -18.96 11.68 9.11
N PHE A 44 -17.74 11.18 9.31
CA PHE A 44 -16.54 11.95 9.64
C PHE A 44 -16.66 12.81 10.92
N SER A 45 -17.65 12.54 11.76
CA SER A 45 -17.87 13.27 13.02
C SER A 45 -16.83 12.93 14.09
N GLN A 46 -16.25 11.74 13.99
CA GLN A 46 -15.20 11.24 14.87
C GLN A 46 -13.93 10.94 14.07
N PRO A 47 -12.76 10.91 14.71
CA PRO A 47 -11.55 10.38 14.09
C PRO A 47 -11.69 8.89 13.75
N ASP A 48 -11.05 8.49 12.68
CA ASP A 48 -10.83 7.08 12.37
C ASP A 48 -9.80 6.46 13.34
N GLY A 49 -9.64 5.13 13.30
CA GLY A 49 -8.72 4.44 14.18
C GLY A 49 -8.27 3.09 13.65
N LEU A 50 -7.39 2.46 14.43
CA LEU A 50 -6.95 1.09 14.23
C LEU A 50 -7.35 0.26 15.45
N ALA A 51 -8.06 -0.83 15.26
CA ALA A 51 -8.35 -1.81 16.30
C ALA A 51 -7.37 -2.99 16.21
N VAL A 52 -6.95 -3.48 17.39
CA VAL A 52 -6.22 -4.72 17.57
C VAL A 52 -7.18 -5.76 18.11
N VAL A 53 -7.39 -6.83 17.38
CA VAL A 53 -8.32 -7.92 17.72
C VAL A 53 -7.50 -9.14 18.12
N ASN A 54 -7.85 -9.75 19.25
CA ASN A 54 -7.27 -11.03 19.65
C ASN A 54 -7.88 -12.16 18.81
N VAL A 55 -7.04 -12.85 18.05
CA VAL A 55 -7.43 -14.00 17.22
C VAL A 55 -6.80 -15.32 17.68
N ASP A 56 -6.20 -15.34 18.89
CA ASP A 56 -5.72 -16.58 19.50
C ASP A 56 -6.92 -17.42 19.99
N ALA A 57 -7.21 -18.51 19.30
CA ALA A 57 -8.32 -19.39 19.60
C ALA A 57 -8.26 -20.00 21.03
N GLY A 58 -7.07 -20.05 21.63
CA GLY A 58 -6.89 -20.52 23.02
C GLY A 58 -7.14 -19.43 24.09
N SER A 59 -7.36 -18.19 23.69
CA SER A 59 -7.52 -17.06 24.58
C SER A 59 -8.98 -16.85 24.99
N THR A 60 -9.21 -16.46 26.26
CA THR A 60 -10.52 -16.03 26.76
C THR A 60 -11.02 -14.73 26.12
N SER A 61 -10.13 -13.98 25.49
CA SER A 61 -10.45 -12.74 24.75
C SER A 61 -10.50 -12.94 23.23
N PHE A 62 -10.60 -14.17 22.74
CA PHE A 62 -10.76 -14.45 21.31
C PHE A 62 -11.91 -13.65 20.70
N GLY A 63 -11.67 -13.02 19.56
CA GLY A 63 -12.63 -12.17 18.85
C GLY A 63 -12.92 -10.81 19.53
N LYS A 64 -12.21 -10.44 20.58
CA LYS A 64 -12.38 -9.14 21.24
C LYS A 64 -11.37 -8.13 20.74
N ILE A 65 -11.80 -6.87 20.63
CA ILE A 65 -10.87 -5.74 20.49
C ILE A 65 -10.14 -5.61 21.84
N VAL A 66 -8.83 -5.70 21.79
CA VAL A 66 -7.96 -5.64 23.00
C VAL A 66 -7.20 -4.33 23.09
N HIS A 67 -7.13 -3.57 21.99
CA HIS A 67 -6.55 -2.24 21.96
C HIS A 67 -7.09 -1.43 20.78
N THR A 68 -7.07 -0.11 20.92
CA THR A 68 -7.41 0.82 19.83
C THR A 68 -6.42 1.98 19.78
N VAL A 69 -6.05 2.38 18.58
CA VAL A 69 -5.30 3.62 18.33
C VAL A 69 -6.24 4.57 17.60
N ILE A 70 -6.71 5.60 18.29
CA ILE A 70 -7.55 6.65 17.70
C ILE A 70 -6.65 7.72 17.09
N MET A 71 -6.92 8.11 15.85
CA MET A 71 -6.13 9.12 15.17
C MET A 71 -6.47 10.53 15.68
N PRO A 72 -5.54 11.50 15.62
CA PRO A 72 -5.80 12.85 16.11
C PRO A 72 -6.70 13.68 15.19
N ASN A 73 -6.83 13.28 13.92
CA ASN A 73 -7.56 14.03 12.88
C ASN A 73 -8.85 13.33 12.51
N LYS A 74 -9.76 14.06 11.88
CA LYS A 74 -11.04 13.57 11.36
C LYS A 74 -11.02 13.59 9.83
N GLY A 75 -11.85 12.75 9.21
CA GLY A 75 -12.07 12.75 7.77
C GLY A 75 -10.93 12.15 6.98
N ASP A 76 -10.20 11.20 7.55
CA ASP A 76 -9.11 10.51 6.87
C ASP A 76 -9.61 9.43 5.90
N GLU A 77 -10.62 8.64 6.27
CA GLU A 77 -11.20 7.56 5.50
C GLU A 77 -10.17 6.48 5.13
N PHE A 78 -9.89 5.59 6.10
CA PHE A 78 -8.93 4.50 5.92
C PHE A 78 -9.53 3.35 5.13
N HIS A 79 -8.84 2.86 4.11
CA HIS A 79 -9.26 1.69 3.34
C HIS A 79 -8.24 0.56 3.42
N HIS A 80 -7.03 0.82 2.99
CA HIS A 80 -5.95 -0.15 2.93
C HIS A 80 -4.83 0.22 3.91
N PHE A 81 -4.06 -0.75 4.31
CA PHE A 81 -2.83 -0.54 5.05
C PHE A 81 -1.88 -1.72 4.82
N GLY A 82 -0.60 -1.51 5.06
CA GLY A 82 0.42 -2.52 4.88
C GLY A 82 1.55 -2.38 5.88
N TRP A 83 2.41 -3.38 5.91
CA TRP A 83 3.59 -3.38 6.75
C TRP A 83 4.75 -2.61 6.10
N ASN A 84 5.62 -2.03 6.94
CA ASN A 84 6.90 -1.47 6.48
C ASN A 84 7.84 -2.52 5.90
N ALA A 85 7.70 -3.77 6.33
CA ALA A 85 8.45 -4.91 5.85
C ALA A 85 7.52 -6.12 5.67
N CYS A 86 7.71 -6.87 4.61
CA CYS A 86 7.00 -8.11 4.33
C CYS A 86 7.93 -9.07 3.60
N SER A 87 7.42 -10.19 3.11
CA SER A 87 8.25 -11.17 2.38
C SER A 87 8.97 -10.59 1.15
N SER A 88 8.56 -9.43 0.65
CA SER A 88 9.28 -8.70 -0.40
C SER A 88 10.67 -8.24 0.03
N ALA A 89 10.90 -8.03 1.33
CA ALA A 89 12.22 -7.72 1.88
C ALA A 89 13.25 -8.84 1.64
N LEU A 90 12.79 -10.08 1.42
CA LEU A 90 13.62 -11.23 1.07
C LEU A 90 13.94 -11.31 -0.43
N SER A 91 13.43 -10.38 -1.24
CA SER A 91 13.68 -10.38 -2.69
C SER A 91 15.16 -10.18 -2.97
N PRO A 92 15.73 -10.92 -3.94
CA PRO A 92 17.08 -10.67 -4.41
C PRO A 92 17.24 -9.29 -5.07
N LEU A 93 16.14 -8.61 -5.41
CA LEU A 93 16.14 -7.25 -5.94
C LEU A 93 16.22 -6.19 -4.82
N GLY A 94 15.84 -6.53 -3.58
CA GLY A 94 15.75 -5.61 -2.46
C GLY A 94 17.10 -5.41 -1.76
N GLY A 95 17.47 -6.23 -0.89
CA GLY A 95 18.70 -6.08 -0.09
C GLY A 95 18.45 -5.56 1.32
N HIS A 96 17.20 -5.59 1.77
CA HIS A 96 16.79 -5.16 3.11
C HIS A 96 16.10 -6.28 3.93
N ALA A 97 16.57 -7.51 3.78
CA ALA A 97 16.07 -8.67 4.52
C ALA A 97 16.18 -8.54 6.06
N PHE A 98 16.94 -7.57 6.54
CA PHE A 98 17.15 -7.27 7.97
C PHE A 98 15.99 -6.44 8.58
N LEU A 99 15.08 -5.91 7.79
CA LEU A 99 13.99 -5.08 8.30
C LEU A 99 13.05 -5.88 9.19
N GLU A 100 12.75 -5.31 10.36
CA GLU A 100 11.73 -5.84 11.25
C GLU A 100 10.32 -5.51 10.73
N ARG A 101 9.41 -6.49 10.69
CA ARG A 101 7.98 -6.27 10.50
C ARG A 101 7.39 -5.67 11.78
N ARG A 102 7.31 -4.36 11.84
CA ARG A 102 6.96 -3.62 13.06
C ARG A 102 5.92 -2.54 12.85
N TYR A 103 6.01 -1.83 11.75
CA TYR A 103 5.21 -0.63 11.54
C TYR A 103 4.10 -0.88 10.53
N LEU A 104 2.87 -0.51 10.88
CA LEU A 104 1.74 -0.44 9.95
C LEU A 104 1.67 0.96 9.35
N ILE A 105 1.55 1.03 8.04
CA ILE A 105 1.42 2.26 7.26
C ILE A 105 -0.04 2.36 6.84
N ILE A 106 -0.74 3.38 7.31
CA ILE A 106 -2.19 3.55 7.12
C ILE A 106 -2.45 4.85 6.39
N PRO A 107 -2.80 4.82 5.10
CA PRO A 107 -3.15 6.00 4.35
C PRO A 107 -4.61 6.41 4.57
N GLY A 108 -4.84 7.70 4.74
CA GLY A 108 -6.15 8.32 4.69
C GLY A 108 -6.45 8.75 3.25
N ILE A 109 -7.39 8.05 2.61
CA ILE A 109 -7.68 8.29 1.19
C ILE A 109 -8.24 9.70 0.96
N ARG A 110 -9.06 10.21 1.86
CA ARG A 110 -9.69 11.52 1.71
C ARG A 110 -8.78 12.66 2.12
N SER A 111 -8.06 12.51 3.22
CA SER A 111 -7.15 13.53 3.73
C SER A 111 -5.81 13.60 3.02
N SER A 112 -5.39 12.51 2.37
CA SER A 112 -4.03 12.27 1.87
C SER A 112 -2.96 12.20 2.97
N ARG A 113 -3.33 12.10 4.24
CA ARG A 113 -2.43 11.92 5.37
C ARG A 113 -2.06 10.44 5.51
N ILE A 114 -0.85 10.17 5.99
CA ILE A 114 -0.40 8.79 6.24
C ILE A 114 0.05 8.68 7.69
N TYR A 115 -0.44 7.64 8.36
CA TYR A 115 -0.07 7.31 9.72
C TYR A 115 0.84 6.10 9.75
N VAL A 116 1.90 6.18 10.54
CA VAL A 116 2.80 5.06 10.83
C VAL A 116 2.54 4.62 12.27
N ILE A 117 2.13 3.37 12.44
CA ILE A 117 1.77 2.82 13.75
C ILE A 117 2.84 1.83 14.19
N ASP A 118 3.47 2.08 15.33
CA ASP A 118 4.40 1.14 15.98
C ASP A 118 3.60 0.07 16.74
N THR A 119 3.77 -1.18 16.35
CA THR A 119 3.07 -2.34 16.93
C THR A 119 3.92 -3.16 17.89
N LYS A 120 5.16 -2.79 18.09
CA LYS A 120 6.11 -3.54 18.92
C LYS A 120 6.45 -2.81 20.23
N PRO A 121 6.91 -3.53 21.27
CA PRO A 121 7.00 -5.00 21.34
C PRO A 121 5.66 -5.68 21.62
N ASP A 122 4.63 -4.94 21.98
CA ASP A 122 3.33 -5.45 22.43
C ASP A 122 2.21 -4.85 21.57
N PRO A 123 1.54 -5.65 20.72
CA PRO A 123 0.42 -5.18 19.89
C PRO A 123 -0.69 -4.48 20.67
N THR A 124 -0.91 -4.87 21.93
CA THR A 124 -1.93 -4.24 22.78
C THR A 124 -1.52 -2.86 23.33
N LYS A 125 -0.35 -2.37 22.92
CA LYS A 125 0.19 -1.05 23.24
C LYS A 125 0.61 -0.30 21.97
N SER A 126 0.08 -0.68 20.84
CA SER A 126 0.33 0.00 19.57
C SER A 126 0.06 1.50 19.68
N LYS A 127 0.86 2.31 19.01
CA LYS A 127 0.79 3.78 19.08
C LYS A 127 1.23 4.43 17.77
N ILE A 128 0.79 5.65 17.55
CA ILE A 128 1.28 6.46 16.43
C ILE A 128 2.77 6.73 16.65
N HIS A 129 3.56 6.38 15.62
CA HIS A 129 5.01 6.63 15.56
C HIS A 129 5.32 7.91 14.79
N LYS A 130 4.70 8.07 13.62
CA LYS A 130 4.89 9.22 12.72
C LYS A 130 3.60 9.55 12.00
N ILE A 131 3.42 10.79 11.66
CA ILE A 131 2.36 11.28 10.76
C ILE A 131 3.07 11.98 9.61
N ILE A 132 2.73 11.60 8.38
CA ILE A 132 3.16 12.27 7.16
C ILE A 132 1.98 13.12 6.68
N GLU A 133 2.17 14.42 6.64
CA GLU A 133 1.12 15.34 6.25
C GLU A 133 0.95 15.39 4.72
N PRO A 134 -0.25 15.73 4.22
CA PRO A 134 -0.56 15.75 2.79
C PRO A 134 0.38 16.66 2.00
N GLU A 135 0.79 17.77 2.59
CA GLU A 135 1.68 18.74 1.97
C GLU A 135 3.06 18.15 1.67
N GLU A 136 3.57 17.26 2.54
CA GLU A 136 4.85 16.59 2.30
C GLU A 136 4.74 15.63 1.11
N VAL A 137 3.68 14.82 1.07
CA VAL A 137 3.42 13.91 -0.05
C VAL A 137 3.32 14.69 -1.36
N PHE A 138 2.48 15.73 -1.37
CA PHE A 138 2.25 16.53 -2.56
C PHE A 138 3.51 17.28 -3.03
N ALA A 139 4.27 17.88 -2.11
CA ALA A 139 5.48 18.62 -2.45
C ALA A 139 6.54 17.74 -3.11
N LYS A 140 6.68 16.48 -2.68
CA LYS A 140 7.70 15.56 -3.19
C LYS A 140 7.25 14.78 -4.42
N THR A 141 5.94 14.58 -4.59
CA THR A 141 5.40 13.70 -5.62
C THR A 141 4.40 14.34 -6.56
N GLY A 142 3.71 15.39 -6.13
CA GLY A 142 2.53 15.95 -6.81
C GLY A 142 1.33 15.00 -6.77
N TYR A 143 1.37 13.94 -5.95
CA TYR A 143 0.32 12.94 -5.81
C TYR A 143 -0.56 13.21 -4.58
N SER A 144 -1.75 12.62 -4.59
CA SER A 144 -2.73 12.71 -3.52
C SER A 144 -3.61 11.46 -3.47
N ARG A 145 -4.38 11.30 -2.40
CA ARG A 145 -5.27 10.15 -2.20
C ARG A 145 -4.48 8.83 -2.16
N PRO A 146 -3.51 8.67 -1.23
CA PRO A 146 -2.80 7.41 -1.06
C PRO A 146 -3.77 6.30 -0.68
N HIS A 147 -3.56 5.11 -1.25
CA HIS A 147 -4.51 4.00 -1.13
C HIS A 147 -3.82 2.70 -0.73
N THR A 148 -3.16 2.00 -1.64
CA THR A 148 -2.54 0.70 -1.37
C THR A 148 -1.10 0.84 -0.90
N ILE A 149 -0.72 0.01 0.06
CA ILE A 149 0.63 -0.02 0.67
C ILE A 149 1.24 -1.40 0.49
N HIS A 150 2.42 -1.46 -0.12
CA HIS A 150 3.23 -2.68 -0.19
C HIS A 150 4.70 -2.38 0.10
N CYS A 151 5.32 -3.21 0.94
CA CYS A 151 6.78 -3.24 1.04
C CYS A 151 7.36 -3.85 -0.24
N GLY A 152 8.29 -3.17 -0.87
CA GLY A 152 8.90 -3.58 -2.14
C GLY A 152 10.42 -3.49 -2.13
N PRO A 153 11.07 -3.70 -3.29
CA PRO A 153 12.54 -3.78 -3.37
C PRO A 153 13.28 -2.52 -2.95
N GLU A 154 12.68 -1.36 -3.11
CA GLU A 154 13.34 -0.07 -2.90
C GLU A 154 12.77 0.72 -1.71
N GLY A 155 11.75 0.18 -1.06
CA GLY A 155 11.06 0.85 0.03
C GLY A 155 9.60 0.44 0.16
N ILE A 156 8.80 1.29 0.74
CA ILE A 156 7.34 1.13 0.83
C ILE A 156 6.72 1.81 -0.39
N TYR A 157 6.06 1.04 -1.22
CA TYR A 157 5.34 1.53 -2.40
C TYR A 157 3.92 1.90 -2.00
N VAL A 158 3.52 3.09 -2.39
CA VAL A 158 2.21 3.66 -2.07
C VAL A 158 1.50 4.05 -3.36
N SER A 159 0.37 3.39 -3.65
CA SER A 159 -0.48 3.83 -4.77
C SER A 159 -1.28 5.08 -4.40
N THR A 160 -1.66 5.85 -5.39
CA THR A 160 -2.45 7.08 -5.21
C THR A 160 -3.53 7.17 -6.27
N LEU A 161 -4.68 7.70 -5.90
CA LEU A 161 -5.81 7.87 -6.81
C LEU A 161 -5.84 9.25 -7.49
N GLY A 162 -5.00 10.16 -7.03
CA GLY A 162 -4.92 11.51 -7.59
C GLY A 162 -6.08 12.42 -7.23
N GLY A 163 -6.33 13.45 -8.04
CA GLY A 163 -7.45 14.36 -7.87
C GLY A 163 -7.30 15.36 -6.71
N GLY A 164 -6.07 15.58 -6.21
CA GLY A 164 -5.82 16.48 -5.08
C GLY A 164 -5.55 17.93 -5.46
N GLY A 165 -5.78 18.32 -6.70
CA GLY A 165 -5.70 19.73 -7.11
C GLY A 165 -6.78 20.61 -6.46
N LYS A 166 -6.66 21.93 -6.64
CA LYS A 166 -7.60 22.89 -6.03
C LYS A 166 -9.07 22.68 -6.42
N ASP A 167 -9.31 22.07 -7.57
CA ASP A 167 -10.62 21.71 -8.09
C ASP A 167 -11.12 20.34 -7.58
N GLY A 168 -10.33 19.63 -6.77
CA GLY A 168 -10.64 18.29 -6.26
C GLY A 168 -10.57 17.16 -7.30
N THR A 169 -10.24 17.49 -8.56
CA THR A 169 -10.22 16.53 -9.67
C THR A 169 -8.89 16.48 -10.40
N SER A 170 -8.13 17.57 -10.39
CA SER A 170 -6.81 17.63 -11.02
C SER A 170 -5.73 17.00 -10.16
N GLY A 171 -4.61 16.70 -10.78
CA GLY A 171 -3.47 16.03 -10.16
C GLY A 171 -3.40 14.56 -10.55
N PRO A 172 -2.22 14.10 -10.95
CA PRO A 172 -2.05 12.74 -11.43
C PRO A 172 -2.17 11.72 -10.30
N PRO A 173 -2.71 10.53 -10.58
CA PRO A 173 -2.49 9.36 -9.75
C PRO A 173 -1.15 8.72 -10.07
N GLY A 174 -0.71 7.78 -9.25
CA GLY A 174 0.51 7.00 -9.51
C GLY A 174 1.00 6.25 -8.30
N ILE A 175 2.28 5.93 -8.28
CA ILE A 175 2.96 5.26 -7.19
C ILE A 175 4.10 6.15 -6.70
N PHE A 176 4.28 6.26 -5.40
CA PHE A 176 5.48 6.84 -4.82
C PHE A 176 6.15 5.87 -3.84
N ILE A 177 7.38 6.15 -3.49
CA ILE A 177 8.17 5.33 -2.58
C ILE A 177 8.43 6.10 -1.30
N MET A 178 8.30 5.41 -0.17
CA MET A 178 8.74 5.84 1.15
C MET A 178 9.88 4.96 1.64
N ASP A 179 10.75 5.54 2.45
CA ASP A 179 11.79 4.79 3.16
C ASP A 179 11.16 3.84 4.20
N CYS A 180 11.70 2.63 4.32
CA CYS A 180 11.17 1.59 5.21
C CYS A 180 11.43 1.81 6.70
N GLU A 181 12.38 2.67 7.06
CA GLU A 181 12.85 2.90 8.43
C GLU A 181 12.54 4.32 8.90
N THR A 182 12.81 5.32 8.06
CA THR A 182 12.56 6.73 8.40
C THR A 182 11.15 7.19 8.02
N PHE A 183 10.51 6.46 7.10
CA PHE A 183 9.19 6.79 6.53
C PHE A 183 9.16 8.13 5.79
N ASP A 184 10.30 8.57 5.30
CA ASP A 184 10.38 9.77 4.48
C ASP A 184 9.87 9.46 3.08
N VAL A 185 9.10 10.37 2.50
CA VAL A 185 8.68 10.27 1.10
C VAL A 185 9.92 10.51 0.22
N LEU A 186 10.30 9.52 -0.58
CA LEU A 186 11.50 9.57 -1.43
C LEU A 186 11.21 10.20 -2.80
N GLY A 187 9.98 10.07 -3.29
CA GLY A 187 9.57 10.60 -4.59
C GLY A 187 8.73 9.61 -5.39
N ARG A 188 8.44 9.98 -6.64
CA ARG A 188 7.67 9.11 -7.55
C ARG A 188 8.42 7.82 -7.87
N TYR A 189 7.65 6.74 -8.01
CA TYR A 189 8.17 5.49 -8.54
C TYR A 189 8.40 5.60 -10.06
N GLU A 190 7.42 6.10 -10.80
CA GLU A 190 7.44 6.07 -12.25
C GLU A 190 8.46 7.05 -12.84
N MET A 191 9.39 6.50 -13.63
CA MET A 191 10.29 7.26 -14.51
C MET A 191 9.65 7.52 -15.86
N ASP A 192 8.84 6.57 -16.35
CA ASP A 192 8.06 6.70 -17.57
C ASP A 192 6.70 6.03 -17.34
N ARG A 193 5.67 6.85 -17.28
CA ARG A 193 4.30 6.41 -16.98
C ARG A 193 3.59 5.76 -18.17
N GLY A 194 4.11 5.94 -19.38
CA GLY A 194 3.38 5.55 -20.57
C GLY A 194 1.99 6.21 -20.62
N PRO A 195 0.95 5.50 -21.07
CA PRO A 195 -0.40 6.04 -21.23
C PRO A 195 -1.27 5.97 -19.96
N GLN A 196 -0.69 5.80 -18.76
CA GLN A 196 -1.48 5.73 -17.52
C GLN A 196 -2.12 7.07 -17.20
N GLU A 197 -3.43 7.10 -17.10
CA GLU A 197 -4.24 8.27 -16.74
C GLU A 197 -4.89 8.13 -15.37
N LEU A 198 -5.27 6.89 -14.99
CA LEU A 198 -5.87 6.53 -13.72
C LEU A 198 -5.01 5.50 -13.01
N HIS A 199 -5.23 5.32 -11.72
CA HIS A 199 -4.55 4.30 -10.93
C HIS A 199 -5.45 3.79 -9.81
N TYR A 200 -5.20 2.56 -9.37
CA TYR A 200 -5.86 1.99 -8.21
C TYR A 200 -4.88 1.18 -7.36
N ASP A 201 -4.62 -0.03 -7.78
CA ASP A 201 -3.80 -0.99 -7.06
C ASP A 201 -2.71 -1.56 -7.96
N PHE A 202 -1.73 -2.21 -7.37
CA PHE A 202 -0.63 -2.82 -8.09
C PHE A 202 -0.17 -4.10 -7.40
N TRP A 203 0.42 -4.98 -8.18
CA TRP A 203 1.08 -6.18 -7.69
C TRP A 203 2.26 -6.52 -8.57
N TRP A 204 3.20 -7.29 -8.03
CA TRP A 204 4.43 -7.63 -8.73
C TRP A 204 4.75 -9.10 -8.75
N ASN A 205 5.60 -9.47 -9.72
CA ASN A 205 6.34 -10.71 -9.74
C ASN A 205 7.84 -10.36 -9.61
N LEU A 206 8.33 -10.30 -8.37
CA LEU A 206 9.68 -9.89 -8.08
C LEU A 206 10.75 -10.72 -8.81
N PRO A 207 10.66 -12.07 -8.83
CA PRO A 207 11.64 -12.89 -9.56
C PRO A 207 11.73 -12.59 -11.05
N ARG A 208 10.69 -12.04 -11.65
CA ARG A 208 10.63 -11.71 -13.08
C ARG A 208 10.77 -10.22 -13.36
N ASP A 209 11.00 -9.43 -12.35
CA ASP A 209 11.24 -7.98 -12.44
C ASP A 209 10.11 -7.22 -13.16
N TYR A 210 8.86 -7.58 -12.87
CA TYR A 210 7.74 -6.79 -13.36
C TYR A 210 6.63 -6.57 -12.31
N MET A 211 5.89 -5.49 -12.54
CA MET A 211 4.72 -5.11 -11.78
C MET A 211 3.53 -4.93 -12.73
N VAL A 212 2.34 -5.15 -12.23
CA VAL A 212 1.07 -4.84 -12.92
C VAL A 212 0.30 -3.86 -12.05
N SER A 213 -0.23 -2.80 -12.63
CA SER A 213 -1.17 -1.90 -11.97
C SER A 213 -2.49 -1.83 -12.72
N SER A 214 -3.56 -1.53 -12.00
CA SER A 214 -4.91 -1.35 -12.51
C SER A 214 -5.33 0.11 -12.44
N GLU A 215 -6.32 0.47 -13.22
CA GLU A 215 -7.00 1.76 -13.16
C GLU A 215 -8.30 1.66 -12.35
N TRP A 216 -8.75 2.77 -11.78
CA TRP A 216 -10.05 2.91 -11.13
C TRP A 216 -10.75 4.19 -11.62
N GLY A 217 -11.16 5.05 -10.71
CA GLY A 217 -11.85 6.31 -11.00
C GLY A 217 -11.16 7.50 -10.34
N LEU A 218 -11.60 8.67 -10.69
CA LEU A 218 -11.24 9.90 -9.98
C LEU A 218 -12.04 10.03 -8.68
N PRO A 219 -11.49 10.68 -7.63
CA PRO A 219 -12.14 10.81 -6.33
C PRO A 219 -13.61 11.22 -6.37
N PRO A 220 -14.07 12.22 -7.16
CA PRO A 220 -15.47 12.59 -7.23
C PRO A 220 -16.41 11.47 -7.70
N GLN A 221 -15.89 10.43 -8.34
CA GLN A 221 -16.68 9.32 -8.87
C GLN A 221 -16.97 8.24 -7.82
N PHE A 222 -16.29 8.25 -6.67
CA PHE A 222 -16.45 7.22 -5.64
C PHE A 222 -16.49 7.75 -4.19
N GLU A 223 -15.90 8.90 -3.87
CA GLU A 223 -15.79 9.41 -2.48
C GLU A 223 -17.14 9.66 -1.80
N ASN A 224 -18.18 9.95 -2.57
CA ASN A 224 -19.55 10.19 -2.06
C ASN A 224 -20.56 9.14 -2.55
N GLY A 225 -20.05 7.94 -2.86
CA GLY A 225 -20.81 6.85 -3.44
C GLY A 225 -20.69 6.78 -4.95
N LEU A 226 -20.99 5.60 -5.52
CA LEU A 226 -20.91 5.37 -6.96
C LEU A 226 -22.06 6.04 -7.68
N VAL A 227 -21.77 6.71 -8.79
CA VAL A 227 -22.77 7.30 -9.68
C VAL A 227 -23.07 6.31 -10.82
N PRO A 228 -24.26 5.69 -10.89
CA PRO A 228 -24.56 4.67 -11.92
C PRO A 228 -24.37 5.17 -13.35
N ALA A 229 -24.65 6.45 -13.62
CA ALA A 229 -24.44 7.05 -14.93
C ALA A 229 -22.96 7.08 -15.34
N ASP A 230 -22.05 7.20 -14.38
CA ASP A 230 -20.61 7.19 -14.64
C ASP A 230 -20.12 5.78 -14.98
N LEU A 231 -20.70 4.74 -14.36
CA LEU A 231 -20.44 3.35 -14.73
C LEU A 231 -20.89 3.06 -16.16
N LEU A 232 -22.13 3.46 -16.49
CA LEU A 232 -22.72 3.23 -17.82
C LEU A 232 -22.02 4.03 -18.93
N SER A 233 -21.42 5.18 -18.60
CA SER A 233 -20.68 6.02 -19.56
C SER A 233 -19.19 5.68 -19.66
N ASN A 234 -18.75 4.58 -19.05
CA ASN A 234 -17.34 4.10 -19.04
C ASN A 234 -16.33 5.17 -18.59
N LYS A 235 -16.66 5.94 -17.55
CA LYS A 235 -15.74 6.93 -16.99
C LYS A 235 -14.69 6.32 -16.06
N TYR A 236 -14.88 5.06 -15.64
CA TYR A 236 -13.90 4.33 -14.85
C TYR A 236 -12.83 3.72 -15.70
N GLY A 237 -11.64 3.55 -15.10
CA GLY A 237 -10.49 2.94 -15.75
C GLY A 237 -10.75 1.48 -16.15
N HIS A 238 -10.16 1.08 -17.26
CA HIS A 238 -10.33 -0.24 -17.85
C HIS A 238 -9.03 -0.80 -18.42
N ARG A 239 -7.88 -0.26 -17.98
CA ARG A 239 -6.57 -0.67 -18.44
C ARG A 239 -5.77 -1.35 -17.34
N LEU A 240 -4.92 -2.27 -17.75
CA LEU A 240 -3.83 -2.83 -16.95
C LEU A 240 -2.51 -2.34 -17.53
N HIS A 241 -1.63 -1.89 -16.66
CA HIS A 241 -0.32 -1.39 -17.01
C HIS A 241 0.75 -2.34 -16.49
N PHE A 242 1.63 -2.78 -17.39
CA PHE A 242 2.77 -3.62 -17.06
C PHE A 242 4.03 -2.77 -17.03
N TRP A 243 4.81 -2.95 -15.98
CA TRP A 243 5.99 -2.16 -15.69
C TRP A 243 7.21 -3.06 -15.60
N ASN A 244 8.33 -2.62 -16.18
CA ASN A 244 9.61 -3.11 -15.70
C ASN A 244 9.85 -2.51 -14.34
N LEU A 245 9.95 -3.37 -13.31
CA LEU A 245 9.94 -2.93 -11.92
C LEU A 245 11.21 -2.13 -11.58
N ARG A 246 12.37 -2.60 -12.04
CA ARG A 246 13.66 -1.98 -11.75
C ARG A 246 13.90 -0.72 -12.58
N GLU A 247 13.51 -0.73 -13.85
CA GLU A 247 13.61 0.44 -14.74
C GLU A 247 12.52 1.48 -14.44
N ARG A 248 11.45 1.10 -13.72
CA ARG A 248 10.33 1.96 -13.37
C ARG A 248 9.62 2.55 -14.59
N ARG A 249 9.48 1.75 -15.64
CA ARG A 249 8.90 2.14 -16.92
C ARG A 249 7.71 1.28 -17.29
N ASN A 250 6.67 1.92 -17.82
CA ASN A 250 5.59 1.20 -18.47
C ASN A 250 6.12 0.52 -19.73
N VAL A 251 5.94 -0.80 -19.82
CA VAL A 251 6.40 -1.60 -20.96
C VAL A 251 5.25 -2.13 -21.80
N GLN A 252 4.05 -2.20 -21.21
CA GLN A 252 2.85 -2.63 -21.93
C GLN A 252 1.61 -2.10 -21.23
N THR A 253 0.62 -1.74 -22.02
CA THR A 253 -0.73 -1.43 -21.53
C THR A 253 -1.71 -2.33 -22.25
N ILE A 254 -2.57 -3.01 -21.48
CA ILE A 254 -3.66 -3.81 -22.00
C ILE A 254 -4.96 -3.07 -21.71
N ASP A 255 -5.68 -2.73 -22.79
CA ASP A 255 -7.03 -2.23 -22.68
C ASP A 255 -7.98 -3.44 -22.60
N LEU A 256 -8.69 -3.57 -21.47
CA LEU A 256 -9.65 -4.64 -21.23
C LEU A 256 -10.94 -4.45 -22.03
N GLY A 257 -11.03 -3.34 -22.74
CA GLY A 257 -12.10 -2.99 -23.64
C GLY A 257 -13.38 -2.55 -22.93
N ARG A 258 -14.15 -1.79 -23.64
CA ARG A 258 -15.59 -1.68 -23.38
C ARG A 258 -16.19 -3.03 -23.80
N GLN A 259 -16.96 -3.67 -22.98
CA GLN A 259 -17.90 -4.65 -23.50
C GLN A 259 -18.84 -3.87 -24.41
N SER A 260 -18.46 -3.80 -25.70
CA SER A 260 -19.34 -3.23 -26.69
C SER A 260 -20.53 -4.20 -26.79
N SER A 261 -21.73 -3.68 -26.58
CA SER A 261 -22.98 -4.31 -27.00
C SER A 261 -23.02 -4.55 -28.52
N ASP A 262 -21.96 -4.23 -29.25
CA ASP A 262 -21.78 -4.40 -30.70
C ASP A 262 -21.12 -5.72 -31.09
N GLY A 263 -21.09 -6.70 -30.19
CA GLY A 263 -20.59 -8.04 -30.46
C GLY A 263 -21.52 -8.87 -31.34
N ALA A 264 -21.86 -8.46 -32.53
CA ALA A 264 -22.41 -9.34 -33.56
C ALA A 264 -22.33 -8.69 -34.97
N ARG A 265 -21.14 -8.41 -35.44
CA ARG A 265 -20.91 -8.39 -36.89
C ARG A 265 -19.81 -9.41 -37.16
N GLY A 266 -20.26 -10.62 -37.50
CA GLY A 266 -19.42 -11.61 -38.10
C GLY A 266 -18.78 -11.06 -39.38
N PRO A 267 -17.64 -11.61 -39.84
CA PRO A 267 -17.00 -11.14 -41.06
C PRO A 267 -17.98 -11.30 -42.21
N SER A 268 -18.29 -10.18 -42.87
CA SER A 268 -18.99 -10.21 -44.17
C SER A 268 -18.01 -10.85 -45.16
N GLY A 269 -18.30 -12.09 -45.54
CA GLY A 269 -17.61 -12.76 -46.61
C GLY A 269 -17.92 -12.05 -47.93
N THR A 270 -16.90 -11.76 -48.67
CA THR A 270 -16.83 -11.75 -50.14
C THR A 270 -15.50 -12.36 -50.57
#